data_003631a09ab320bbf82780e1d21be23f
#
_entry.id   003631a09ab320bbf82780e1d21be23f
#
_cell.length_a   1.000
_cell.length_b   1.000
_cell.length_c   1.000
_cell.angle_alpha   90.00
_cell.angle_beta   90.00
_cell.angle_gamma   90.00
#
_symmetry.space_group_name_H-M   'P 1'
#
loop_
_entity.id
_entity.type
_entity.pdbx_description
1 polymer ?
#
loop_
_entity_poly.entity_id
_entity_poly.type
_entity_poly.pdbx_seq_one_letter_code
_entity_poly.pdbx_strand_id
1 'polypeptide(L)'
;MDRTQFFEALWADFAKIAPQAAAIAHRLEEHGETVRNDHVAFRTFNLDPGGLRSSSPGSGSQGPISLERLEPLVLDLGYTLLDEYRFDDKHLRARAYICPNSPRLFLSELLCEELSGWAQAVISQLLAQVPPGCAASPEVLWSGRPWAPLRFSDYERLSNESEYAGWLAALGLRPNHFTVSINQLSPGLRSVEQVLDFVEAAGYRINSAGGRVKGSRDVLLEQGATLADRVPIQFADGPRIIPTCYYEFALRHPDRTGQLYEGFVPASADRIFESTHRS
;
A
#
# COMPACT_ATOMS: atom_id res chain seq x y z
N MET A 1 16.48 -13.66 -6.93
CA MET A 1 16.12 -12.31 -7.42
C MET A 1 16.85 -11.28 -6.59
N ASP A 2 17.49 -10.29 -7.18
CA ASP A 2 18.06 -9.17 -6.45
C ASP A 2 17.01 -8.05 -6.19
N ARG A 3 17.36 -7.06 -5.35
CA ARG A 3 16.43 -5.98 -4.99
C ARG A 3 16.05 -5.08 -6.18
N THR A 4 16.95 -4.85 -7.11
CA THR A 4 16.67 -4.05 -8.30
C THR A 4 15.58 -4.71 -9.15
N GLN A 5 15.75 -6.00 -9.47
CA GLN A 5 14.76 -6.79 -10.18
C GLN A 5 13.41 -6.85 -9.43
N PHE A 6 13.45 -6.93 -8.10
CA PHE A 6 12.25 -6.92 -7.26
C PHE A 6 11.45 -5.62 -7.44
N PHE A 7 12.09 -4.45 -7.32
CA PHE A 7 11.41 -3.17 -7.46
C PHE A 7 10.98 -2.88 -8.91
N GLU A 8 11.75 -3.31 -9.90
CA GLU A 8 11.36 -3.23 -11.30
C GLU A 8 10.08 -4.05 -11.59
N ALA A 9 9.99 -5.26 -11.06
CA ALA A 9 8.80 -6.11 -11.22
C ALA A 9 7.58 -5.51 -10.49
N LEU A 10 7.75 -5.00 -9.28
CA LEU A 10 6.69 -4.31 -8.52
C LEU A 10 6.17 -3.08 -9.29
N TRP A 11 7.10 -2.24 -9.79
CA TRP A 11 6.73 -1.05 -10.57
C TRP A 11 6.02 -1.42 -11.86
N ALA A 12 6.48 -2.45 -12.57
CA ALA A 12 5.88 -2.91 -13.81
C ALA A 12 4.44 -3.41 -13.63
N ASP A 13 4.10 -4.04 -12.48
CA ASP A 13 2.72 -4.39 -12.16
C ASP A 13 1.90 -3.17 -11.73
N PHE A 14 2.45 -2.35 -10.84
CA PHE A 14 1.81 -1.15 -10.32
C PHE A 14 1.39 -0.19 -11.44
N ALA A 15 2.28 0.09 -12.39
CA ALA A 15 2.03 1.02 -13.51
C ALA A 15 0.86 0.59 -14.41
N LYS A 16 0.52 -0.71 -14.45
CA LYS A 16 -0.65 -1.20 -15.23
C LYS A 16 -1.98 -0.74 -14.65
N ILE A 17 -2.05 -0.56 -13.33
CA ILE A 17 -3.27 -0.19 -12.60
C ILE A 17 -3.20 1.20 -11.97
N ALA A 18 -2.05 1.86 -12.09
CA ALA A 18 -1.79 3.23 -11.69
C ALA A 18 -1.12 4.03 -12.83
N PRO A 19 -1.77 4.15 -14.01
CA PRO A 19 -1.17 4.81 -15.18
C PRO A 19 -0.80 6.28 -14.93
N GLN A 20 -1.54 7.01 -14.07
CA GLN A 20 -1.17 8.37 -13.71
C GLN A 20 0.15 8.42 -12.92
N ALA A 21 0.43 7.43 -12.08
CA ALA A 21 1.71 7.36 -11.35
C ALA A 21 2.90 7.22 -12.32
N ALA A 22 2.76 6.36 -13.33
CA ALA A 22 3.77 6.21 -14.39
C ALA A 22 3.95 7.51 -15.19
N ALA A 23 2.85 8.19 -15.53
CA ALA A 23 2.90 9.46 -16.25
C ALA A 23 3.50 10.60 -15.42
N ILE A 24 3.22 10.66 -14.10
CA ILE A 24 3.83 11.64 -13.19
C ILE A 24 5.32 11.36 -13.02
N ALA A 25 5.73 10.11 -12.85
CA ALA A 25 7.14 9.74 -12.76
C ALA A 25 7.90 10.19 -14.02
N HIS A 26 7.35 9.90 -15.20
CA HIS A 26 7.92 10.36 -16.48
C HIS A 26 8.02 11.89 -16.57
N ARG A 27 7.00 12.62 -16.12
CA ARG A 27 7.04 14.10 -16.09
C ARG A 27 8.10 14.66 -15.14
N LEU A 28 8.31 14.01 -13.99
CA LEU A 28 9.43 14.39 -13.11
C LEU A 28 10.77 14.17 -13.79
N GLU A 29 10.93 13.06 -14.51
CA GLU A 29 12.14 12.76 -15.29
C GLU A 29 12.36 13.77 -16.45
N GLU A 30 11.29 14.14 -17.18
CA GLU A 30 11.34 15.20 -18.20
C GLU A 30 11.72 16.56 -17.61
N HIS A 31 11.34 16.82 -16.35
CA HIS A 31 11.74 18.01 -15.59
C HIS A 31 13.21 17.97 -15.14
N GLY A 32 13.92 16.85 -15.37
CA GLY A 32 15.32 16.66 -15.00
C GLY A 32 15.53 16.01 -13.63
N GLU A 33 14.46 15.50 -13.00
CA GLU A 33 14.54 14.84 -11.72
C GLU A 33 14.98 13.37 -11.87
N THR A 34 15.71 12.87 -10.87
CA THR A 34 15.95 11.44 -10.71
C THR A 34 14.97 10.90 -9.67
N VAL A 35 13.92 10.24 -10.13
CA VAL A 35 12.89 9.69 -9.23
C VAL A 35 13.48 8.55 -8.41
N ARG A 36 13.47 8.71 -7.07
CA ARG A 36 13.83 7.70 -6.09
C ARG A 36 12.66 7.44 -5.18
N ASN A 37 12.37 6.18 -4.90
CA ASN A 37 11.28 5.83 -4.00
C ASN A 37 11.72 5.92 -2.53
N ASP A 38 10.86 6.48 -1.69
CA ASP A 38 10.98 6.50 -0.24
C ASP A 38 10.53 5.16 0.35
N HIS A 39 9.35 4.70 -0.05
CA HIS A 39 8.77 3.42 0.36
C HIS A 39 7.76 2.87 -0.63
N VAL A 40 7.42 1.60 -0.45
CA VAL A 40 6.34 0.90 -1.16
C VAL A 40 5.47 0.21 -0.12
N ALA A 41 4.14 0.33 -0.25
CA ALA A 41 3.20 -0.24 0.68
C ALA A 41 2.35 -1.35 0.07
N PHE A 42 2.02 -2.33 0.90
CA PHE A 42 1.24 -3.52 0.56
C PHE A 42 0.10 -3.73 1.54
N ARG A 43 -0.93 -4.42 1.06
CA ARG A 43 -2.10 -4.84 1.82
C ARG A 43 -2.22 -6.36 1.84
N THR A 44 -2.66 -6.92 2.97
CA THR A 44 -2.96 -8.35 3.09
C THR A 44 -4.07 -8.63 4.10
N PHE A 45 -4.52 -9.90 4.16
CA PHE A 45 -5.53 -10.40 5.10
C PHE A 45 -4.91 -11.34 6.14
N ASN A 46 -5.37 -11.28 7.38
CA ASN A 46 -4.93 -12.16 8.46
C ASN A 46 -5.86 -13.36 8.73
N LEU A 47 -6.82 -13.66 7.86
CA LEU A 47 -7.79 -14.72 8.10
C LEU A 47 -7.28 -16.08 7.63
N ASP A 48 -7.41 -17.09 8.49
CA ASP A 48 -7.24 -18.50 8.13
C ASP A 48 -8.60 -19.08 7.67
N PRO A 49 -8.74 -19.49 6.39
CA PRO A 49 -9.98 -20.06 5.89
C PRO A 49 -10.34 -21.39 6.54
N GLY A 50 -9.39 -22.09 7.17
CA GLY A 50 -9.60 -23.34 7.91
C GLY A 50 -10.18 -23.15 9.31
N GLY A 51 -10.31 -21.91 9.80
CA GLY A 51 -10.91 -21.60 11.09
C GLY A 51 -10.12 -22.09 12.31
N LEU A 52 -8.88 -22.51 12.14
CA LEU A 52 -7.98 -22.86 13.23
C LEU A 52 -7.54 -21.59 13.95
N ARG A 53 -8.31 -21.18 14.96
CA ARG A 53 -7.88 -20.14 15.89
C ARG A 53 -6.61 -20.64 16.58
N SER A 54 -5.50 -19.95 16.39
CA SER A 54 -4.36 -20.12 17.29
C SER A 54 -4.83 -19.75 18.70
N SER A 55 -4.71 -20.69 19.61
CA SER A 55 -5.16 -20.55 21.01
C SER A 55 -4.25 -19.64 21.85
N SER A 56 -3.24 -19.01 21.25
CA SER A 56 -2.31 -18.13 21.95
C SER A 56 -2.67 -16.67 21.69
N PRO A 57 -2.92 -15.84 22.73
CA PRO A 57 -3.07 -14.40 22.58
C PRO A 57 -1.82 -13.81 21.94
N GLY A 58 -1.97 -13.14 20.81
CA GLY A 58 -0.86 -12.49 20.09
C GLY A 58 -0.27 -13.28 18.92
N SER A 59 -0.58 -14.56 18.73
CA SER A 59 -0.28 -15.26 17.49
C SER A 59 -1.40 -14.97 16.48
N GLY A 60 -1.16 -14.09 15.55
CA GLY A 60 -2.10 -13.80 14.46
C GLY A 60 -2.50 -15.07 13.72
N SER A 61 -3.72 -15.07 13.17
CA SER A 61 -4.19 -16.13 12.27
C SER A 61 -3.15 -16.33 11.16
N GLN A 62 -2.69 -17.58 10.95
CA GLN A 62 -1.72 -17.87 9.90
C GLN A 62 -2.41 -18.13 8.56
N GLY A 63 -3.20 -17.17 8.08
CA GLY A 63 -3.79 -17.23 6.75
C GLY A 63 -2.72 -17.38 5.64
N PRO A 64 -3.12 -17.84 4.45
CA PRO A 64 -2.18 -18.22 3.39
C PRO A 64 -1.34 -17.05 2.88
N ILE A 65 -1.78 -15.82 3.12
CA ILE A 65 -1.13 -14.57 2.71
C ILE A 65 -0.97 -13.60 3.89
N SER A 66 -1.00 -14.10 5.12
CA SER A 66 -0.84 -13.26 6.32
C SER A 66 0.54 -12.58 6.34
N LEU A 67 0.67 -11.56 7.18
CA LEU A 67 1.92 -10.82 7.37
C LEU A 67 3.05 -11.77 7.74
N GLU A 68 2.79 -12.76 8.61
CA GLU A 68 3.76 -13.79 9.00
C GLU A 68 4.21 -14.69 7.83
N ARG A 69 3.37 -14.84 6.79
CA ARG A 69 3.72 -15.58 5.58
C ARG A 69 4.52 -14.75 4.59
N LEU A 70 4.27 -13.45 4.55
CA LEU A 70 4.95 -12.54 3.61
C LEU A 70 6.28 -12.00 4.17
N GLU A 71 6.41 -11.86 5.49
CA GLU A 71 7.61 -11.30 6.13
C GLU A 71 8.91 -12.03 5.76
N PRO A 72 8.99 -13.39 5.76
CA PRO A 72 10.20 -14.09 5.36
C PRO A 72 10.72 -13.67 3.98
N LEU A 73 9.81 -13.41 3.03
CA LEU A 73 10.18 -12.99 1.68
C LEU A 73 10.90 -11.63 1.66
N VAL A 74 10.48 -10.75 2.55
CA VAL A 74 11.07 -9.41 2.73
C VAL A 74 12.43 -9.51 3.43
N LEU A 75 12.53 -10.36 4.47
CA LEU A 75 13.78 -10.60 5.20
C LEU A 75 14.85 -11.25 4.30
N ASP A 76 14.46 -12.18 3.43
CA ASP A 76 15.36 -12.84 2.47
C ASP A 76 15.92 -11.87 1.41
N LEU A 77 15.24 -10.73 1.17
CA LEU A 77 15.77 -9.63 0.35
C LEU A 77 16.77 -8.74 1.09
N GLY A 78 17.07 -9.05 2.36
CA GLY A 78 18.03 -8.31 3.20
C GLY A 78 17.42 -7.14 3.98
N TYR A 79 16.09 -7.09 4.09
CA TYR A 79 15.40 -6.13 4.95
C TYR A 79 15.44 -6.56 6.41
N THR A 80 15.35 -5.58 7.31
CA THR A 80 15.16 -5.80 8.75
C THR A 80 13.90 -5.09 9.21
N LEU A 81 13.24 -5.65 10.22
CA LEU A 81 12.10 -5.00 10.86
C LEU A 81 12.56 -3.68 11.47
N LEU A 82 11.86 -2.59 11.12
CA LEU A 82 12.07 -1.26 11.66
C LEU A 82 11.14 -1.00 12.83
N ASP A 83 9.84 -1.23 12.64
CA ASP A 83 8.81 -0.92 13.64
C ASP A 83 7.48 -1.64 13.34
N GLU A 84 6.61 -1.72 14.33
CA GLU A 84 5.25 -2.26 14.23
C GLU A 84 4.21 -1.17 14.53
N TYR A 85 3.08 -1.22 13.81
CA TYR A 85 2.02 -0.21 13.90
C TYR A 85 0.66 -0.88 14.07
N ARG A 86 -0.24 -0.17 14.76
CA ARG A 86 -1.64 -0.54 14.86
C ARG A 86 -2.53 0.67 14.55
N PHE A 87 -3.62 0.42 13.84
CA PHE A 87 -4.62 1.41 13.42
C PHE A 87 -6.00 0.87 13.83
N ASP A 88 -6.40 1.13 15.08
CA ASP A 88 -7.60 0.53 15.66
C ASP A 88 -8.86 0.91 14.90
N ASP A 89 -9.02 2.18 14.51
CA ASP A 89 -10.17 2.68 13.74
C ASP A 89 -10.30 2.03 12.34
N LYS A 90 -9.23 1.45 11.82
CA LYS A 90 -9.18 0.79 10.50
C LYS A 90 -9.10 -0.73 10.59
N HIS A 91 -9.02 -1.27 11.81
CA HIS A 91 -8.79 -2.70 12.06
C HIS A 91 -7.53 -3.23 11.36
N LEU A 92 -6.42 -2.46 11.41
CA LEU A 92 -5.17 -2.82 10.75
C LEU A 92 -4.03 -2.97 11.74
N ARG A 93 -3.13 -3.88 11.44
CA ARG A 93 -1.75 -3.87 11.93
C ARG A 93 -0.79 -3.78 10.76
N ALA A 94 0.42 -3.31 11.00
CA ALA A 94 1.43 -3.21 9.96
C ALA A 94 2.84 -3.35 10.52
N ARG A 95 3.77 -3.73 9.65
CA ARG A 95 5.21 -3.73 9.89
C ARG A 95 5.92 -2.92 8.84
N ALA A 96 6.85 -2.09 9.29
CA ALA A 96 7.77 -1.37 8.42
C ALA A 96 9.13 -2.08 8.40
N TYR A 97 9.74 -2.13 7.22
CA TYR A 97 11.05 -2.77 7.03
C TYR A 97 11.99 -1.81 6.33
N ILE A 98 13.26 -1.87 6.73
CA ILE A 98 14.32 -1.04 6.19
C ILE A 98 15.46 -1.88 5.66
N CYS A 99 16.06 -1.41 4.56
CA CYS A 99 17.29 -1.94 4.00
C CYS A 99 18.13 -0.76 3.49
N PRO A 100 19.45 -0.70 3.76
CA PRO A 100 20.30 0.37 3.29
C PRO A 100 20.23 0.57 1.77
N ASN A 101 20.12 1.83 1.34
CA ASN A 101 20.05 2.23 -0.08
C ASN A 101 18.89 1.59 -0.86
N SER A 102 17.82 1.23 -0.19
CA SER A 102 16.59 0.70 -0.81
C SER A 102 15.37 1.43 -0.26
N PRO A 103 14.27 1.53 -1.04
CA PRO A 103 13.00 2.02 -0.50
C PRO A 103 12.56 1.18 0.69
N ARG A 104 11.92 1.78 1.69
CA ARG A 104 11.31 1.04 2.80
C ARG A 104 10.14 0.21 2.29
N LEU A 105 9.82 -0.87 2.96
CA LEU A 105 8.62 -1.65 2.71
C LEU A 105 7.67 -1.50 3.88
N PHE A 106 6.39 -1.30 3.59
CA PHE A 106 5.32 -1.20 4.59
C PHE A 106 4.26 -2.26 4.28
N LEU A 107 4.21 -3.31 5.08
CA LEU A 107 3.23 -4.38 4.95
C LEU A 107 2.14 -4.16 5.99
N SER A 108 0.93 -3.87 5.54
CA SER A 108 -0.25 -3.77 6.40
C SER A 108 -1.15 -4.99 6.23
N GLU A 109 -1.88 -5.32 7.28
CA GLU A 109 -2.75 -6.49 7.35
C GLU A 109 -4.07 -6.13 8.00
N LEU A 110 -5.17 -6.56 7.39
CA LEU A 110 -6.51 -6.37 7.94
C LEU A 110 -6.81 -7.45 8.97
N LEU A 111 -7.21 -7.03 10.16
CA LEU A 111 -7.67 -7.89 11.25
C LEU A 111 -9.10 -8.32 10.98
N CYS A 112 -9.26 -9.35 10.15
CA CYS A 112 -10.54 -9.74 9.60
C CYS A 112 -11.55 -10.18 10.68
N GLU A 113 -11.07 -10.67 11.82
CA GLU A 113 -11.91 -11.04 12.98
C GLU A 113 -12.65 -9.84 13.60
N GLU A 114 -12.21 -8.63 13.33
CA GLU A 114 -12.86 -7.41 13.80
C GLU A 114 -13.96 -6.91 12.85
N LEU A 115 -14.16 -7.57 11.71
CA LEU A 115 -15.21 -7.27 10.74
C LEU A 115 -16.50 -8.06 11.03
N SER A 116 -17.58 -7.71 10.33
CA SER A 116 -18.83 -8.47 10.39
C SER A 116 -18.66 -9.93 9.97
N GLY A 117 -19.49 -10.83 10.49
CA GLY A 117 -19.47 -12.24 10.10
C GLY A 117 -19.70 -12.47 8.61
N TRP A 118 -20.43 -11.56 7.93
CA TRP A 118 -20.59 -11.60 6.47
C TRP A 118 -19.27 -11.30 5.75
N ALA A 119 -18.58 -10.23 6.14
CA ALA A 119 -17.29 -9.86 5.55
C ALA A 119 -16.25 -10.98 5.76
N GLN A 120 -16.17 -11.52 6.98
CA GLN A 120 -15.32 -12.68 7.29
C GLN A 120 -15.63 -13.88 6.38
N ALA A 121 -16.91 -14.20 6.17
CA ALA A 121 -17.31 -15.32 5.30
C ALA A 121 -16.87 -15.10 3.84
N VAL A 122 -17.06 -13.90 3.31
CA VAL A 122 -16.63 -13.55 1.94
C VAL A 122 -15.11 -13.65 1.83
N ILE A 123 -14.36 -13.03 2.74
CA ILE A 123 -12.90 -13.08 2.75
C ILE A 123 -12.38 -14.53 2.87
N SER A 124 -12.99 -15.32 3.74
CA SER A 124 -12.65 -16.75 3.89
C SER A 124 -12.83 -17.54 2.60
N GLN A 125 -13.93 -17.29 1.86
CA GLN A 125 -14.16 -17.93 0.55
C GLN A 125 -13.12 -17.51 -0.51
N LEU A 126 -12.62 -16.27 -0.48
CA LEU A 126 -11.54 -15.84 -1.35
C LEU A 126 -10.24 -16.53 -0.98
N LEU A 127 -9.88 -16.52 0.30
CA LEU A 127 -8.63 -17.11 0.80
C LEU A 127 -8.57 -18.64 0.64
N ALA A 128 -9.70 -19.32 0.68
CA ALA A 128 -9.78 -20.77 0.41
C ALA A 128 -9.36 -21.15 -1.02
N GLN A 129 -9.34 -20.19 -1.94
CA GLN A 129 -8.90 -20.37 -3.33
C GLN A 129 -7.40 -20.10 -3.53
N VAL A 130 -6.71 -19.54 -2.52
CA VAL A 130 -5.28 -19.25 -2.62
C VAL A 130 -4.51 -20.57 -2.75
N PRO A 131 -3.71 -20.75 -3.82
CA PRO A 131 -2.97 -21.98 -4.00
C PRO A 131 -1.98 -22.23 -2.85
N PRO A 132 -1.81 -23.48 -2.41
CA PRO A 132 -0.75 -23.84 -1.47
C PRO A 132 0.61 -23.37 -2.01
N GLY A 133 1.41 -22.76 -1.13
CA GLY A 133 2.72 -22.22 -1.50
C GLY A 133 2.68 -20.90 -2.29
N CYS A 134 1.54 -20.22 -2.39
CA CYS A 134 1.43 -18.91 -3.04
C CYS A 134 2.46 -17.91 -2.48
N ALA A 135 2.70 -17.91 -1.18
CA ALA A 135 3.70 -17.07 -0.51
C ALA A 135 5.09 -17.75 -0.41
N ALA A 136 5.47 -18.59 -1.37
CA ALA A 136 6.79 -19.25 -1.36
C ALA A 136 7.89 -18.40 -2.02
N SER A 137 7.52 -17.36 -2.75
CA SER A 137 8.47 -16.48 -3.43
C SER A 137 7.98 -15.03 -3.47
N PRO A 138 8.89 -14.04 -3.63
CA PRO A 138 8.54 -12.62 -3.65
C PRO A 138 7.53 -12.23 -4.75
N GLU A 139 7.40 -13.02 -5.81
CA GLU A 139 6.46 -12.80 -6.92
C GLU A 139 5.02 -12.70 -6.44
N VAL A 140 4.68 -13.25 -5.29
CA VAL A 140 3.36 -13.08 -4.67
C VAL A 140 2.99 -11.61 -4.47
N LEU A 141 3.96 -10.73 -4.20
CA LEU A 141 3.75 -9.30 -3.92
C LEU A 141 3.34 -8.48 -5.16
N TRP A 142 3.33 -9.08 -6.36
CA TRP A 142 2.78 -8.51 -7.61
C TRP A 142 1.99 -9.54 -8.42
N SER A 143 1.55 -10.62 -7.78
CA SER A 143 0.79 -11.68 -8.45
C SER A 143 -0.65 -11.25 -8.78
N GLY A 144 -1.12 -10.15 -8.20
CA GLY A 144 -2.51 -9.74 -8.33
C GLY A 144 -3.43 -10.62 -7.51
N ARG A 145 -4.58 -10.96 -8.08
CA ARG A 145 -5.66 -11.68 -7.40
C ARG A 145 -5.52 -13.20 -7.56
N PRO A 146 -5.17 -13.94 -6.49
CA PRO A 146 -5.03 -15.40 -6.54
C PRO A 146 -6.36 -16.17 -6.38
N TRP A 147 -7.49 -15.48 -6.41
CA TRP A 147 -8.85 -15.99 -6.36
C TRP A 147 -9.70 -15.51 -7.54
N ALA A 148 -10.83 -16.18 -7.78
CA ALA A 148 -11.79 -15.79 -8.81
C ALA A 148 -12.38 -14.39 -8.53
N PRO A 149 -12.77 -13.64 -9.57
CA PRO A 149 -13.45 -12.37 -9.40
C PRO A 149 -14.72 -12.52 -8.54
N LEU A 150 -14.83 -11.69 -7.48
CA LEU A 150 -16.07 -11.58 -6.72
C LEU A 150 -17.14 -10.82 -7.54
N ARG A 151 -18.41 -10.86 -7.12
CA ARG A 151 -19.46 -10.02 -7.68
C ARG A 151 -19.24 -8.57 -7.30
N PHE A 152 -19.65 -7.65 -8.18
CA PHE A 152 -19.50 -6.23 -7.90
C PHE A 152 -20.30 -5.79 -6.66
N SER A 153 -21.48 -6.36 -6.42
CA SER A 153 -22.27 -6.13 -5.21
C SER A 153 -21.52 -6.50 -3.91
N ASP A 154 -20.76 -7.60 -3.93
CA ASP A 154 -19.98 -8.03 -2.76
C ASP A 154 -18.78 -7.10 -2.54
N TYR A 155 -18.13 -6.67 -3.62
CA TYR A 155 -17.11 -5.63 -3.56
C TYR A 155 -17.66 -4.33 -2.95
N GLU A 156 -18.85 -3.88 -3.40
CA GLU A 156 -19.47 -2.66 -2.86
C GLU A 156 -19.75 -2.78 -1.38
N ARG A 157 -20.32 -3.91 -0.96
CA ARG A 157 -20.63 -4.16 0.43
C ARG A 157 -19.39 -4.27 1.31
N LEU A 158 -18.35 -4.98 0.84
CA LEU A 158 -17.05 -5.03 1.52
C LEU A 158 -16.44 -3.63 1.65
N SER A 159 -16.42 -2.85 0.56
CA SER A 159 -15.84 -1.52 0.55
C SER A 159 -16.58 -0.52 1.45
N ASN A 160 -17.89 -0.70 1.65
CA ASN A 160 -18.69 0.11 2.56
C ASN A 160 -18.39 -0.21 4.04
N GLU A 161 -18.02 -1.45 4.35
CA GLU A 161 -17.60 -1.86 5.70
C GLU A 161 -16.11 -1.57 5.93
N SER A 162 -15.28 -1.93 4.96
CA SER A 162 -13.84 -1.71 4.95
C SER A 162 -13.38 -1.47 3.52
N GLU A 163 -12.96 -0.23 3.22
CA GLU A 163 -12.36 0.11 1.92
C GLU A 163 -11.15 -0.81 1.65
N TYR A 164 -10.35 -1.06 2.68
CA TYR A 164 -9.20 -1.94 2.62
C TYR A 164 -9.58 -3.36 2.16
N ALA A 165 -10.65 -3.92 2.74
CA ALA A 165 -11.13 -5.26 2.38
C ALA A 165 -11.63 -5.31 0.93
N GLY A 166 -12.43 -4.32 0.50
CA GLY A 166 -12.93 -4.24 -0.85
C GLY A 166 -11.79 -4.10 -1.88
N TRP A 167 -10.84 -3.20 -1.61
CA TRP A 167 -9.67 -2.99 -2.46
C TRP A 167 -8.88 -4.31 -2.66
N LEU A 168 -8.51 -4.97 -1.55
CA LEU A 168 -7.72 -6.19 -1.61
C LEU A 168 -8.48 -7.35 -2.27
N ALA A 169 -9.78 -7.50 -1.99
CA ALA A 169 -10.63 -8.52 -2.62
C ALA A 169 -10.72 -8.35 -4.14
N ALA A 170 -10.76 -7.09 -4.62
CA ALA A 170 -10.85 -6.78 -6.05
C ALA A 170 -9.50 -6.85 -6.78
N LEU A 171 -8.40 -6.42 -6.15
CA LEU A 171 -7.11 -6.20 -6.80
C LEU A 171 -6.07 -7.25 -6.44
N GLY A 172 -6.20 -7.91 -5.27
CA GLY A 172 -5.27 -8.93 -4.81
C GLY A 172 -3.94 -8.36 -4.33
N LEU A 173 -2.93 -9.22 -4.30
CA LEU A 173 -1.60 -8.93 -3.78
C LEU A 173 -0.78 -8.13 -4.78
N ARG A 174 -0.59 -6.86 -4.49
CA ARG A 174 0.22 -5.91 -5.27
C ARG A 174 0.55 -4.67 -4.47
N PRO A 175 1.49 -3.81 -4.93
CA PRO A 175 1.69 -2.51 -4.29
C PRO A 175 0.40 -1.69 -4.28
N ASN A 176 0.05 -1.16 -3.11
CA ASN A 176 -1.07 -0.21 -2.98
C ASN A 176 -0.64 1.19 -3.43
N HIS A 177 0.59 1.57 -3.08
CA HIS A 177 1.22 2.79 -3.58
C HIS A 177 2.74 2.67 -3.60
N PHE A 178 3.34 3.46 -4.48
CA PHE A 178 4.73 3.85 -4.46
C PHE A 178 4.83 5.28 -3.97
N THR A 179 5.91 5.61 -3.26
CA THR A 179 6.15 6.93 -2.70
C THR A 179 7.48 7.49 -3.19
N VAL A 180 7.45 8.68 -3.78
CA VAL A 180 8.64 9.42 -4.19
C VAL A 180 9.31 10.06 -2.98
N SER A 181 10.64 9.94 -2.87
CA SER A 181 11.44 10.66 -1.89
C SER A 181 11.71 12.09 -2.34
N ILE A 182 11.02 13.07 -1.74
CA ILE A 182 11.25 14.50 -2.00
C ILE A 182 12.67 14.90 -1.59
N ASN A 183 13.24 14.25 -0.60
CA ASN A 183 14.64 14.50 -0.18
C ASN A 183 15.67 14.31 -1.29
N GLN A 184 15.33 13.56 -2.35
CA GLN A 184 16.20 13.25 -3.47
C GLN A 184 15.93 14.12 -4.71
N LEU A 185 14.88 14.97 -4.70
CA LEU A 185 14.55 15.86 -5.79
C LEU A 185 15.42 17.14 -5.79
N SER A 186 15.39 17.90 -6.88
CA SER A 186 16.13 19.15 -7.03
C SER A 186 15.61 20.27 -6.10
N PRO A 187 16.35 21.37 -5.90
CA PRO A 187 15.92 22.45 -5.02
C PRO A 187 14.57 23.08 -5.36
N GLY A 188 14.11 22.99 -6.61
CA GLY A 188 12.81 23.52 -7.06
C GLY A 188 11.60 22.68 -6.59
N LEU A 189 11.83 21.44 -6.15
CA LEU A 189 10.80 20.50 -5.69
C LEU A 189 11.15 19.93 -4.30
N ARG A 190 11.55 20.79 -3.35
CA ARG A 190 12.02 20.40 -2.00
C ARG A 190 10.98 20.48 -0.91
N SER A 191 9.72 20.78 -1.21
CA SER A 191 8.61 20.68 -0.26
C SER A 191 7.48 19.85 -0.84
N VAL A 192 6.63 19.30 0.03
CA VAL A 192 5.45 18.55 -0.41
C VAL A 192 4.54 19.44 -1.24
N GLU A 193 4.31 20.69 -0.83
CA GLU A 193 3.48 21.64 -1.58
C GLU A 193 4.00 21.86 -3.00
N GLN A 194 5.31 22.10 -3.17
CA GLN A 194 5.90 22.33 -4.50
C GLN A 194 5.69 21.14 -5.43
N VAL A 195 5.85 19.92 -4.91
CA VAL A 195 5.61 18.69 -5.68
C VAL A 195 4.13 18.54 -6.02
N LEU A 196 3.24 18.80 -5.05
CA LEU A 196 1.79 18.71 -5.29
C LEU A 196 1.33 19.76 -6.30
N ASP A 197 1.87 21.00 -6.26
CA ASP A 197 1.57 22.04 -7.24
C ASP A 197 2.06 21.65 -8.64
N PHE A 198 3.24 21.05 -8.75
CA PHE A 198 3.76 20.50 -10.00
C PHE A 198 2.83 19.42 -10.58
N VAL A 199 2.35 18.52 -9.74
CA VAL A 199 1.45 17.42 -10.12
C VAL A 199 0.06 17.94 -10.53
N GLU A 200 -0.51 18.91 -9.78
CA GLU A 200 -1.78 19.54 -10.12
C GLU A 200 -1.69 20.37 -11.42
N ALA A 201 -0.60 21.10 -11.63
CA ALA A 201 -0.38 21.85 -12.87
C ALA A 201 -0.31 20.91 -14.10
N ALA A 202 0.07 19.65 -13.89
CA ALA A 202 0.04 18.60 -14.91
C ALA A 202 -1.37 17.97 -15.10
N GLY A 203 -2.38 18.41 -14.36
CA GLY A 203 -3.77 17.98 -14.49
C GLY A 203 -4.18 16.81 -13.58
N TYR A 204 -3.34 16.37 -12.65
CA TYR A 204 -3.65 15.28 -11.73
C TYR A 204 -4.33 15.79 -10.46
N ARG A 205 -5.28 15.02 -9.95
CA ARG A 205 -6.03 15.38 -8.74
C ARG A 205 -5.29 14.92 -7.48
N ILE A 206 -5.22 15.81 -6.50
CA ILE A 206 -4.56 15.55 -5.21
C ILE A 206 -5.58 15.11 -4.16
N ASN A 207 -5.19 14.19 -3.28
CA ASN A 207 -5.94 13.86 -2.08
C ASN A 207 -5.86 15.02 -1.07
N SER A 208 -6.95 15.77 -0.93
CA SER A 208 -7.07 16.89 0.01
C SER A 208 -7.80 16.54 1.32
N ALA A 209 -8.18 15.28 1.53
CA ALA A 209 -8.82 14.83 2.76
C ALA A 209 -7.89 15.07 3.97
N GLY A 210 -8.36 15.83 4.95
CA GLY A 210 -7.55 16.25 6.10
C GLY A 210 -6.40 17.23 5.79
N GLY A 211 -6.43 17.89 4.63
CA GLY A 211 -5.40 18.79 4.12
C GLY A 211 -4.59 18.17 2.97
N ARG A 212 -3.97 19.00 2.14
CA ARG A 212 -3.12 18.52 1.03
C ARG A 212 -1.86 17.84 1.55
N VAL A 213 -1.23 18.41 2.58
CA VAL A 213 -0.08 17.85 3.27
C VAL A 213 -0.52 17.19 4.56
N LYS A 214 -0.08 15.96 4.80
CA LYS A 214 -0.30 15.17 6.00
C LYS A 214 1.01 15.11 6.79
N GLY A 215 0.92 15.15 8.11
CA GLY A 215 2.10 15.24 8.97
C GLY A 215 2.64 16.66 9.05
N SER A 216 3.83 16.80 9.56
CA SER A 216 4.52 18.09 9.73
C SER A 216 6.00 17.87 10.02
N ARG A 217 6.76 18.96 10.03
CA ARG A 217 8.15 18.93 10.47
C ARG A 217 8.32 18.48 11.94
N ASP A 218 7.33 18.76 12.79
CA ASP A 218 7.40 18.37 14.22
C ASP A 218 7.31 16.86 14.43
N VAL A 219 6.58 16.15 13.55
CA VAL A 219 6.52 14.69 13.54
C VAL A 219 7.53 14.08 12.56
N LEU A 220 8.41 14.91 11.99
CA LEU A 220 9.54 14.55 11.14
C LEU A 220 9.18 13.87 9.80
N LEU A 221 7.92 13.89 9.39
CA LEU A 221 7.45 13.33 8.13
C LEU A 221 6.28 14.16 7.60
N GLU A 222 6.41 14.64 6.37
CA GLU A 222 5.36 15.27 5.59
C GLU A 222 5.06 14.44 4.37
N GLN A 223 3.78 14.25 4.04
CA GLN A 223 3.34 13.41 2.93
C GLN A 223 2.20 14.08 2.17
N GLY A 224 2.18 13.85 0.87
CA GLY A 224 1.06 14.20 0.00
C GLY A 224 0.84 13.10 -1.03
N ALA A 225 -0.35 13.01 -1.60
CA ALA A 225 -0.68 11.95 -2.55
C ALA A 225 -1.68 12.41 -3.60
N THR A 226 -1.66 11.76 -4.76
CA THR A 226 -2.76 11.86 -5.72
C THR A 226 -4.01 11.15 -5.19
N LEU A 227 -5.17 11.44 -5.76
CA LEU A 227 -6.27 10.49 -5.72
C LEU A 227 -5.88 9.25 -6.51
N ALA A 228 -6.46 8.10 -6.12
CA ALA A 228 -6.22 6.85 -6.81
C ALA A 228 -6.67 6.91 -8.27
N ASP A 229 -5.93 6.22 -9.12
CA ASP A 229 -6.37 5.93 -10.49
C ASP A 229 -7.71 5.19 -10.49
N ARG A 230 -8.42 5.30 -11.59
CA ARG A 230 -9.68 4.58 -11.80
C ARG A 230 -9.60 3.84 -13.12
N VAL A 231 -9.47 2.52 -13.04
CA VAL A 231 -9.34 1.65 -14.22
C VAL A 231 -10.38 0.53 -14.21
N PRO A 232 -10.70 -0.05 -15.37
CA PRO A 232 -11.58 -1.19 -15.45
C PRO A 232 -10.97 -2.42 -14.76
N ILE A 233 -11.67 -2.96 -13.76
CA ILE A 233 -11.32 -4.21 -13.08
C ILE A 233 -12.40 -5.24 -13.36
N GLN A 234 -11.98 -6.49 -13.61
CA GLN A 234 -12.89 -7.59 -13.90
C GLN A 234 -13.54 -8.12 -12.63
N PHE A 235 -14.88 -8.08 -12.59
CA PHE A 235 -15.74 -8.73 -11.60
C PHE A 235 -16.43 -9.95 -12.22
N ALA A 236 -17.09 -10.77 -11.40
CA ALA A 236 -17.81 -11.97 -11.87
C ALA A 236 -18.96 -11.61 -12.83
N ASP A 237 -19.55 -10.42 -12.66
CA ASP A 237 -20.67 -9.87 -13.43
C ASP A 237 -20.24 -8.78 -14.43
N GLY A 238 -18.96 -8.79 -14.85
CA GLY A 238 -18.38 -7.92 -15.86
C GLY A 238 -17.45 -6.84 -15.32
N PRO A 239 -16.79 -6.08 -16.20
CA PRO A 239 -15.83 -5.06 -15.79
C PRO A 239 -16.53 -3.85 -15.15
N ARG A 240 -15.88 -3.25 -14.15
CA ARG A 240 -16.31 -1.98 -13.53
C ARG A 240 -15.09 -1.10 -13.31
N ILE A 241 -15.30 0.22 -13.44
CA ILE A 241 -14.27 1.21 -13.15
C ILE A 241 -14.29 1.48 -11.64
N ILE A 242 -13.20 1.13 -10.95
CA ILE A 242 -13.04 1.34 -9.51
C ILE A 242 -11.75 2.08 -9.20
N PRO A 243 -11.63 2.73 -8.01
CA PRO A 243 -10.35 3.25 -7.53
C PRO A 243 -9.33 2.11 -7.36
N THR A 244 -8.09 2.35 -7.79
CA THR A 244 -7.02 1.35 -7.68
C THR A 244 -5.88 1.83 -6.77
N CYS A 245 -4.85 2.43 -7.32
CA CYS A 245 -3.64 2.82 -6.61
C CYS A 245 -3.39 4.31 -6.75
N TYR A 246 -2.66 4.89 -5.82
CA TYR A 246 -2.27 6.30 -5.84
C TYR A 246 -0.75 6.44 -5.83
N TYR A 247 -0.27 7.64 -6.15
CA TYR A 247 1.14 7.98 -6.09
C TYR A 247 1.37 8.96 -4.95
N GLU A 248 2.34 8.67 -4.12
CA GLU A 248 2.63 9.42 -2.92
C GLU A 248 3.97 10.14 -3.02
N PHE A 249 4.14 11.20 -2.24
CA PHE A 249 5.34 12.02 -2.12
C PHE A 249 5.63 12.23 -0.65
N ALA A 250 6.85 11.91 -0.20
CA ALA A 250 7.25 12.02 1.20
C ALA A 250 8.50 12.86 1.37
N LEU A 251 8.45 13.78 2.33
CA LEU A 251 9.57 14.57 2.80
C LEU A 251 9.89 14.18 4.25
N ARG A 252 11.05 13.62 4.47
CA ARG A 252 11.55 13.27 5.81
C ARG A 252 12.44 14.37 6.34
N HIS A 253 12.28 14.67 7.62
CA HIS A 253 13.07 15.66 8.33
C HIS A 253 14.10 14.99 9.24
N PRO A 254 15.25 15.66 9.49
CA PRO A 254 16.21 15.16 10.45
C PRO A 254 15.68 15.28 11.89
N ASP A 255 15.99 14.30 12.69
CA ASP A 255 15.80 14.32 14.12
C ASP A 255 16.84 15.22 14.83
N ARG A 256 16.86 15.20 16.17
CA ARG A 256 17.80 15.99 16.99
C ARG A 256 19.26 15.58 16.80
N THR A 257 19.53 14.39 16.25
CA THR A 257 20.88 13.89 15.95
C THR A 257 21.34 14.26 14.56
N GLY A 258 20.46 14.81 13.72
CA GLY A 258 20.72 15.14 12.32
C GLY A 258 20.45 13.97 11.37
N GLN A 259 19.96 12.83 11.87
CA GLN A 259 19.57 11.68 11.03
C GLN A 259 18.13 11.84 10.53
N LEU A 260 17.88 11.50 9.27
CA LEU A 260 16.52 11.50 8.73
C LEU A 260 15.65 10.49 9.50
N TYR A 261 14.43 10.92 9.83
CA TYR A 261 13.45 10.05 10.45
C TYR A 261 13.12 8.85 9.55
N GLU A 262 13.25 7.65 10.09
CA GLU A 262 13.07 6.42 9.32
C GLU A 262 11.67 5.82 9.43
N GLY A 263 10.91 6.17 10.48
CA GLY A 263 9.61 5.58 10.79
C GLY A 263 8.46 6.12 9.96
N PHE A 264 7.24 5.74 10.38
CA PHE A 264 5.97 6.21 9.84
C PHE A 264 5.13 6.83 10.95
N VAL A 265 4.27 7.78 10.58
CA VAL A 265 3.38 8.49 11.51
C VAL A 265 1.96 7.95 11.34
N PRO A 266 1.41 7.18 12.32
CA PRO A 266 0.10 6.55 12.19
C PRO A 266 -1.02 7.54 11.81
N ALA A 267 -1.08 8.69 12.47
CA ALA A 267 -2.09 9.72 12.20
C ALA A 267 -2.04 10.29 10.77
N SER A 268 -0.87 10.27 10.11
CA SER A 268 -0.72 10.67 8.71
C SER A 268 -1.14 9.54 7.77
N ALA A 269 -0.77 8.29 8.09
CA ALA A 269 -1.13 7.12 7.30
C ALA A 269 -2.65 6.95 7.20
N ASP A 270 -3.41 7.20 8.28
CA ASP A 270 -4.88 7.16 8.28
C ASP A 270 -5.49 8.07 7.21
N ARG A 271 -4.96 9.28 7.05
CA ARG A 271 -5.45 10.26 6.06
C ARG A 271 -5.01 9.93 4.63
N ILE A 272 -3.88 9.27 4.48
CA ILE A 272 -3.37 8.83 3.17
C ILE A 272 -4.20 7.66 2.63
N PHE A 273 -4.66 6.75 3.47
CA PHE A 273 -5.58 5.68 3.09
C PHE A 273 -6.86 6.18 2.42
N GLU A 274 -7.29 7.42 2.71
CA GLU A 274 -8.45 8.04 2.06
C GLU A 274 -8.24 8.33 0.55
N SER A 275 -7.02 8.20 0.00
CA SER A 275 -6.73 8.34 -1.43
C SER A 275 -7.47 7.31 -2.29
N THR A 276 -7.85 6.17 -1.73
CA THR A 276 -8.62 5.10 -2.41
C THR A 276 -10.12 5.14 -2.11
N HIS A 277 -10.60 6.12 -1.31
CA HIS A 277 -12.03 6.25 -1.04
C HIS A 277 -12.83 6.54 -2.32
N ARG A 278 -14.05 6.02 -2.36
CA ARG A 278 -15.06 6.36 -3.37
C ARG A 278 -15.55 7.77 -3.10
N SER A 279 -15.11 8.75 -3.86
CA SER A 279 -15.73 10.08 -3.95
C SER A 279 -16.55 10.18 -5.22
#